data_6725b1e9bc6e5f0e4fab7b148d475c8b
#
_entry.id   6725b1e9bc6e5f0e4fab7b148d475c8b
#
_cell.length_a   1.000
_cell.length_b   1.000
_cell.length_c   1.000
_cell.angle_alpha   90.00
_cell.angle_beta   90.00
_cell.angle_gamma   90.00
#
_symmetry.space_group_name_H-M   'P 1'
#
loop_
_entity.id
_entity.type
_entity.pdbx_description
1 polymer ?
#
loop_
_entity_poly.entity_id
_entity_poly.type
_entity_poly.pdbx_seq_one_letter_code
_entity_poly.pdbx_strand_id
1 'polypeptide(L)'
;MNEPRDPMPSLGRMMAFIDGENMVARYQAMLDAGRTPNDHVKHVRDAYVWVPSVVWPALNVVIRATYYTYVVGNEEAVLGTSDQIRSMTFNQYAVPGQSAPSRLINTLTPRVFSKPKNRSGKGVDIQMTVDILSNIYQGNLESVFLVSGDGDYEPVLAECRRMGKQVYVAAFSNGLSPKLRLSADHFIDIDGQFFQSPPTPSAP
;
A
#
# COMPACT_ATOMS: atom_id res chain seq x y z
N MET A 1 32.98 19.64 27.43
CA MET A 1 33.14 18.35 26.76
C MET A 1 31.79 18.01 26.14
N ASN A 2 31.66 18.12 24.83
CA ASN A 2 30.45 17.67 24.12
C ASN A 2 30.56 16.15 23.99
N GLU A 3 29.72 15.40 24.69
CA GLU A 3 29.57 13.98 24.43
C GLU A 3 29.15 13.79 22.95
N PRO A 4 29.79 12.88 22.21
CA PRO A 4 29.36 12.54 20.88
C PRO A 4 27.93 11.98 21.01
N ARG A 5 26.94 12.67 20.42
CA ARG A 5 25.60 12.14 20.30
C ARG A 5 25.71 10.86 19.47
N ASP A 6 25.26 9.73 20.03
CA ASP A 6 25.11 8.51 19.24
C ASP A 6 24.39 8.82 17.95
N PRO A 7 24.89 8.37 16.79
CA PRO A 7 24.21 8.58 15.55
C PRO A 7 22.80 7.96 15.68
N MET A 8 21.76 8.79 15.52
CA MET A 8 20.41 8.27 15.53
C MET A 8 20.31 7.13 14.49
N PRO A 9 19.66 6.01 14.83
CA PRO A 9 19.50 4.93 13.87
C PRO A 9 18.87 5.51 12.60
N SER A 10 19.54 5.31 11.46
CA SER A 10 19.01 5.73 10.18
C SER A 10 17.70 4.96 9.98
N LEU A 11 16.59 5.69 9.82
CA LEU A 11 15.33 5.07 9.40
C LEU A 11 15.58 4.44 8.05
N GLY A 12 15.38 3.12 7.95
CA GLY A 12 15.61 2.39 6.73
C GLY A 12 14.71 2.88 5.59
N ARG A 13 15.19 2.77 4.35
CA ARG A 13 14.41 3.09 3.15
C ARG A 13 13.34 2.03 2.94
N MET A 14 12.11 2.46 2.78
CA MET A 14 10.96 1.61 2.51
C MET A 14 10.38 1.94 1.15
N MET A 15 9.96 0.93 0.41
CA MET A 15 9.11 1.10 -0.75
C MET A 15 7.76 0.43 -0.50
N ALA A 16 6.68 1.14 -0.86
CA ALA A 16 5.33 0.63 -0.78
C ALA A 16 4.86 0.16 -2.17
N PHE A 17 4.29 -1.04 -2.20
CA PHE A 17 3.75 -1.69 -3.38
C PHE A 17 2.26 -1.92 -3.13
N ILE A 18 1.41 -1.24 -3.90
CA ILE A 18 -0.03 -1.21 -3.69
C ILE A 18 -0.72 -2.00 -4.79
N ASP A 19 -1.37 -3.09 -4.42
CA ASP A 19 -2.21 -3.90 -5.29
C ASP A 19 -3.59 -3.25 -5.43
N GLY A 20 -3.74 -2.42 -6.44
CA GLY A 20 -4.96 -1.66 -6.68
C GLY A 20 -6.16 -2.54 -7.02
N GLU A 21 -5.98 -3.67 -7.72
CA GLU A 21 -7.09 -4.60 -8.01
C GLU A 21 -7.64 -5.22 -6.73
N ASN A 22 -6.76 -5.76 -5.88
CA ASN A 22 -7.16 -6.33 -4.60
C ASN A 22 -7.84 -5.26 -3.72
N MET A 23 -7.24 -4.06 -3.62
CA MET A 23 -7.79 -2.95 -2.85
C MET A 23 -9.19 -2.58 -3.30
N VAL A 24 -9.40 -2.39 -4.60
CA VAL A 24 -10.70 -2.02 -5.18
C VAL A 24 -11.72 -3.12 -4.96
N ALA A 25 -11.36 -4.38 -5.24
CA ALA A 25 -12.28 -5.51 -5.10
C ALA A 25 -12.73 -5.69 -3.63
N ARG A 26 -11.81 -5.59 -2.66
CA ARG A 26 -12.14 -5.70 -1.24
C ARG A 26 -12.96 -4.52 -0.73
N TYR A 27 -12.59 -3.31 -1.12
CA TYR A 27 -13.34 -2.11 -0.77
C TYR A 27 -14.79 -2.16 -1.29
N GLN A 28 -14.99 -2.53 -2.55
CA GLN A 28 -16.32 -2.68 -3.14
C GLN A 28 -17.15 -3.77 -2.44
N ALA A 29 -16.54 -4.92 -2.14
CA ALA A 29 -17.22 -5.99 -1.38
C ALA A 29 -17.65 -5.52 0.01
N MET A 30 -16.89 -4.66 0.67
CA MET A 30 -17.25 -4.10 1.97
C MET A 30 -18.35 -3.04 1.85
N LEU A 31 -18.37 -2.24 0.78
CA LEU A 31 -19.50 -1.34 0.48
C LEU A 31 -20.78 -2.13 0.24
N ASP A 32 -20.72 -3.20 -0.55
CA ASP A 32 -21.86 -4.08 -0.85
C ASP A 32 -22.38 -4.79 0.42
N ALA A 33 -21.49 -5.03 1.40
CA ALA A 33 -21.83 -5.53 2.73
C ALA A 33 -22.38 -4.44 3.69
N GLY A 34 -22.60 -3.21 3.21
CA GLY A 34 -23.22 -2.12 3.97
C GLY A 34 -22.26 -1.29 4.83
N ARG A 35 -20.93 -1.42 4.65
CA ARG A 35 -19.98 -0.55 5.33
C ARG A 35 -20.08 0.88 4.81
N THR A 36 -20.07 1.86 5.69
CA THR A 36 -20.11 3.28 5.35
C THR A 36 -18.69 3.81 5.16
N PRO A 37 -18.35 4.37 3.97
CA PRO A 37 -17.01 4.89 3.74
C PRO A 37 -16.76 6.18 4.53
N ASN A 38 -15.48 6.48 4.79
CA ASN A 38 -15.06 7.77 5.27
C ASN A 38 -15.09 8.82 4.14
N ASP A 39 -15.43 10.07 4.46
CA ASP A 39 -15.60 11.15 3.47
C ASP A 39 -14.35 11.48 2.65
N HIS A 40 -13.17 11.18 3.19
CA HIS A 40 -11.88 11.47 2.53
C HIS A 40 -11.37 10.36 1.61
N VAL A 41 -12.11 9.26 1.47
CA VAL A 41 -11.73 8.17 0.57
C VAL A 41 -11.91 8.58 -0.88
N LYS A 42 -10.82 8.50 -1.65
CA LYS A 42 -10.88 8.65 -3.10
C LYS A 42 -11.16 7.29 -3.73
N HIS A 43 -12.28 7.17 -4.40
CA HIS A 43 -12.67 5.92 -5.04
C HIS A 43 -13.26 6.18 -6.44
N VAL A 44 -12.77 5.44 -7.41
CA VAL A 44 -13.39 5.28 -8.72
C VAL A 44 -13.58 3.78 -8.94
N ARG A 45 -14.84 3.41 -9.21
CA ARG A 45 -15.24 2.01 -9.36
C ARG A 45 -14.36 1.31 -10.40
N ASP A 46 -13.90 0.10 -10.07
CA ASP A 46 -13.06 -0.76 -10.93
C ASP A 46 -11.73 -0.14 -11.39
N ALA A 47 -11.32 0.99 -10.82
CA ALA A 47 -10.08 1.67 -11.18
C ALA A 47 -9.13 1.84 -10.00
N TYR A 48 -9.57 2.54 -8.95
CA TYR A 48 -8.73 2.75 -7.77
C TYR A 48 -9.54 3.09 -6.51
N VAL A 49 -8.94 2.83 -5.36
CA VAL A 49 -9.36 3.33 -4.05
C VAL A 49 -8.12 3.75 -3.25
N TRP A 50 -8.17 4.90 -2.59
CA TRP A 50 -7.03 5.41 -1.86
C TRP A 50 -7.38 6.37 -0.73
N VAL A 51 -6.60 6.31 0.34
CA VAL A 51 -6.51 7.33 1.38
C VAL A 51 -5.04 7.64 1.68
N PRO A 52 -4.66 8.90 1.94
CA PRO A 52 -3.26 9.27 2.14
C PRO A 52 -2.60 8.64 3.37
N SER A 53 -3.36 8.11 4.31
CA SER A 53 -2.87 7.53 5.57
C SER A 53 -2.47 6.06 5.48
N VAL A 54 -2.68 5.36 4.35
CA VAL A 54 -2.41 3.91 4.23
C VAL A 54 -1.00 3.52 4.67
N VAL A 55 0.01 4.29 4.27
CA VAL A 55 1.41 4.02 4.61
C VAL A 55 1.87 4.71 5.90
N TRP A 56 1.00 5.46 6.56
CA TRP A 56 1.34 6.19 7.78
C TRP A 56 1.84 5.33 8.94
N PRO A 57 1.32 4.11 9.19
CA PRO A 57 1.82 3.29 10.29
C PRO A 57 3.26 2.80 10.10
N ALA A 58 3.86 3.00 8.93
CA ALA A 58 5.24 2.62 8.69
C ALA A 58 6.21 3.50 9.48
N LEU A 59 7.12 2.87 10.23
CA LEU A 59 8.14 3.58 11.02
C LEU A 59 9.37 3.97 10.20
N ASN A 60 9.47 3.50 8.94
CA ASN A 60 10.57 3.76 8.02
C ASN A 60 10.22 4.88 7.02
N VAL A 61 11.24 5.45 6.39
CA VAL A 61 11.04 6.47 5.35
C VAL A 61 10.54 5.82 4.08
N VAL A 62 9.30 6.09 3.69
CA VAL A 62 8.73 5.63 2.42
C VAL A 62 9.27 6.49 1.30
N ILE A 63 10.27 5.98 0.57
CA ILE A 63 10.92 6.69 -0.54
C ILE A 63 10.14 6.63 -1.84
N ARG A 64 9.24 5.66 -1.99
CA ARG A 64 8.35 5.49 -3.13
C ARG A 64 7.14 4.65 -2.74
N ALA A 65 5.96 5.06 -3.22
CA ALA A 65 4.74 4.25 -3.14
C ALA A 65 4.19 4.08 -4.56
N THR A 66 4.18 2.83 -5.05
CA THR A 66 3.77 2.49 -6.41
C THR A 66 2.41 1.81 -6.39
N TYR A 67 1.47 2.37 -7.13
CA TYR A 67 0.10 1.87 -7.25
C TYR A 67 -0.06 1.08 -8.55
N TYR A 68 -0.30 -0.21 -8.45
CA TYR A 68 -0.47 -1.13 -9.56
C TYR A 68 -1.96 -1.38 -9.81
N THR A 69 -2.42 -1.18 -11.03
CA THR A 69 -3.83 -1.42 -11.37
C THR A 69 -4.02 -1.69 -12.86
N TYR A 70 -5.19 -2.20 -13.20
CA TYR A 70 -5.68 -2.30 -14.57
C TYR A 70 -6.78 -1.30 -14.85
N VAL A 71 -6.87 -0.94 -16.12
CA VAL A 71 -8.06 -0.27 -16.66
C VAL A 71 -8.54 -0.98 -17.90
N VAL A 72 -9.84 -0.97 -18.11
CA VAL A 72 -10.45 -1.43 -19.36
C VAL A 72 -10.49 -0.25 -20.31
N GLY A 73 -9.78 -0.35 -21.44
CA GLY A 73 -9.76 0.72 -22.43
C GLY A 73 -8.47 0.76 -23.24
N ASN A 74 -8.33 1.88 -23.95
CA ASN A 74 -7.18 2.18 -24.79
C ASN A 74 -6.07 2.92 -24.01
N GLU A 75 -5.07 3.38 -24.72
CA GLU A 75 -3.94 4.13 -24.15
C GLU A 75 -4.38 5.42 -23.42
N GLU A 76 -5.41 6.10 -23.92
CA GLU A 76 -5.95 7.30 -23.29
C GLU A 76 -6.55 6.99 -21.89
N ALA A 77 -7.24 5.86 -21.73
CA ALA A 77 -7.74 5.40 -20.44
C ALA A 77 -6.59 5.10 -19.46
N VAL A 78 -5.50 4.49 -19.95
CA VAL A 78 -4.28 4.25 -19.15
C VAL A 78 -3.65 5.56 -18.71
N LEU A 79 -3.47 6.52 -19.63
CA LEU A 79 -2.89 7.83 -19.33
C LEU A 79 -3.74 8.61 -18.33
N GLY A 80 -5.08 8.69 -18.57
CA GLY A 80 -5.99 9.39 -17.68
C GLY A 80 -6.00 8.83 -16.25
N THR A 81 -6.03 7.50 -16.12
CA THR A 81 -5.94 6.85 -14.80
C THR A 81 -4.58 7.06 -14.15
N SER A 82 -3.51 7.02 -14.94
CA SER A 82 -2.15 7.28 -14.43
C SER A 82 -2.02 8.70 -13.86
N ASP A 83 -2.58 9.70 -14.53
CA ASP A 83 -2.57 11.09 -14.05
C ASP A 83 -3.41 11.27 -12.79
N GLN A 84 -4.55 10.61 -12.71
CA GLN A 84 -5.37 10.60 -11.50
C GLN A 84 -4.60 10.00 -10.30
N ILE A 85 -3.96 8.83 -10.48
CA ILE A 85 -3.16 8.20 -9.44
C ILE A 85 -1.96 9.07 -9.07
N ARG A 86 -1.26 9.67 -10.03
CA ARG A 86 -0.12 10.58 -9.78
C ARG A 86 -0.53 11.82 -8.98
N SER A 87 -1.78 12.27 -9.10
CA SER A 87 -2.32 13.38 -8.29
C SER A 87 -2.62 13.00 -6.85
N MET A 88 -2.62 11.70 -6.51
CA MET A 88 -2.86 11.24 -5.15
C MET A 88 -1.59 11.32 -4.32
N THR A 89 -1.77 11.67 -3.05
CA THR A 89 -0.68 11.83 -2.10
C THR A 89 -0.70 10.73 -1.05
N PHE A 90 0.44 10.48 -0.45
CA PHE A 90 0.54 9.74 0.80
C PHE A 90 1.28 10.54 1.86
N ASN A 91 0.90 10.29 3.10
CA ASN A 91 1.47 10.95 4.26
C ASN A 91 2.47 10.02 4.92
N GLN A 92 3.56 10.59 5.39
CA GLN A 92 4.47 9.90 6.30
C GLN A 92 4.89 10.84 7.42
N TYR A 93 5.27 10.28 8.56
CA TYR A 93 5.87 11.07 9.63
C TYR A 93 7.24 11.59 9.18
N ALA A 94 7.56 12.79 9.62
CA ALA A 94 8.91 13.30 9.52
C ALA A 94 9.86 12.47 10.38
N VAL A 95 11.08 12.38 9.91
CA VAL A 95 12.18 11.69 10.60
C VAL A 95 12.34 12.23 12.03
N PRO A 96 12.43 11.36 13.05
CA PRO A 96 12.76 11.79 14.41
C PRO A 96 14.06 12.60 14.43
N GLY A 97 14.05 13.75 15.09
CA GLY A 97 15.22 14.64 15.21
C GLY A 97 15.12 15.96 14.45
N GLN A 98 14.10 16.17 13.64
CA GLN A 98 13.74 17.50 13.16
C GLN A 98 12.82 18.18 14.15
N SER A 99 13.07 19.46 14.42
CA SER A 99 12.42 20.26 15.46
C SER A 99 10.94 20.60 15.24
N ALA A 100 10.30 20.03 14.23
CA ALA A 100 8.86 20.05 14.02
C ALA A 100 8.42 18.74 13.34
N PRO A 101 7.24 18.20 13.68
CA PRO A 101 6.66 17.10 12.92
C PRO A 101 6.25 17.60 11.53
N SER A 102 7.21 17.70 10.62
CA SER A 102 6.92 18.05 9.24
C SER A 102 6.31 16.83 8.57
N ARG A 103 5.04 16.91 8.28
CA ARG A 103 4.33 15.93 7.46
C ARG A 103 4.87 16.01 6.04
N LEU A 104 5.66 15.03 5.64
CA LEU A 104 6.07 14.91 4.25
C LEU A 104 4.88 14.40 3.43
N ILE A 105 4.56 15.14 2.38
CA ILE A 105 3.51 14.77 1.43
C ILE A 105 4.21 14.38 0.13
N ASN A 106 4.05 13.12 -0.24
CA ASN A 106 4.59 12.57 -1.48
C ASN A 106 3.44 12.09 -2.37
N THR A 107 3.70 11.98 -3.67
CA THR A 107 2.71 11.49 -4.65
C THR A 107 2.93 10.02 -4.96
N LEU A 108 1.85 9.32 -5.37
CA LEU A 108 1.93 7.95 -5.82
C LEU A 108 2.62 7.86 -7.19
N THR A 109 3.33 6.76 -7.41
CA THR A 109 3.86 6.38 -8.72
C THR A 109 2.87 5.42 -9.38
N PRO A 110 2.20 5.78 -10.50
CA PRO A 110 1.27 4.88 -11.18
C PRO A 110 2.01 3.80 -11.98
N ARG A 111 1.46 2.59 -11.92
CA ARG A 111 1.74 1.46 -12.81
C ARG A 111 0.41 0.92 -13.32
N VAL A 112 -0.09 1.54 -14.38
CA VAL A 112 -1.42 1.25 -14.95
C VAL A 112 -1.24 0.44 -16.22
N PHE A 113 -1.99 -0.66 -16.31
CA PHE A 113 -1.98 -1.56 -17.45
C PHE A 113 -3.36 -1.58 -18.11
N SER A 114 -3.41 -1.76 -19.43
CA SER A 114 -4.68 -2.00 -20.11
C SER A 114 -5.04 -3.48 -20.04
N LYS A 115 -6.33 -3.79 -19.86
CA LYS A 115 -6.84 -5.14 -20.05
C LYS A 115 -8.03 -5.14 -21.01
N PRO A 116 -8.13 -6.17 -21.88
CA PRO A 116 -9.35 -6.38 -22.68
C PRO A 116 -10.55 -6.70 -21.78
N LYS A 117 -11.74 -6.28 -22.18
CA LYS A 117 -13.01 -6.39 -21.43
C LYS A 117 -13.34 -7.79 -20.85
N ASN A 118 -12.70 -8.87 -21.36
CA ASN A 118 -13.07 -10.26 -21.04
C ASN A 118 -11.88 -11.13 -20.61
N ARG A 119 -10.76 -10.56 -20.11
CA ARG A 119 -9.62 -11.34 -19.61
C ARG A 119 -9.31 -11.00 -18.16
N SER A 120 -9.02 -12.05 -17.38
CA SER A 120 -8.38 -11.88 -16.05
C SER A 120 -7.00 -11.24 -16.23
N GLY A 121 -6.71 -10.22 -15.43
CA GLY A 121 -5.44 -9.52 -15.47
C GLY A 121 -4.36 -10.28 -14.71
N LYS A 122 -3.61 -11.16 -15.35
CA LYS A 122 -2.50 -11.90 -14.70
C LYS A 122 -1.14 -11.19 -14.75
N GLY A 123 -1.06 -9.93 -15.18
CA GLY A 123 0.23 -9.27 -15.40
C GLY A 123 0.67 -8.34 -14.27
N VAL A 124 -0.28 -7.80 -13.49
CA VAL A 124 0.01 -6.87 -12.39
C VAL A 124 0.77 -7.57 -11.28
N ASP A 125 0.29 -8.72 -10.82
CA ASP A 125 0.90 -9.49 -9.74
C ASP A 125 2.32 -9.90 -10.07
N ILE A 126 2.53 -10.36 -11.32
CA ILE A 126 3.86 -10.72 -11.83
C ILE A 126 4.76 -9.47 -11.86
N GLN A 127 4.27 -8.37 -12.41
CA GLN A 127 5.07 -7.14 -12.50
C GLN A 127 5.41 -6.59 -11.11
N MET A 128 4.45 -6.60 -10.18
CA MET A 128 4.68 -6.16 -8.81
C MET A 128 5.70 -7.06 -8.11
N THR A 129 5.59 -8.38 -8.27
CA THR A 129 6.58 -9.35 -7.76
C THR A 129 7.97 -9.08 -8.32
N VAL A 130 8.10 -8.86 -9.63
CA VAL A 130 9.38 -8.53 -10.30
C VAL A 130 9.95 -7.22 -9.76
N ASP A 131 9.12 -6.19 -9.61
CA ASP A 131 9.55 -4.88 -9.10
C ASP A 131 10.01 -4.98 -7.62
N ILE A 132 9.32 -5.76 -6.76
CA ILE A 132 9.74 -6.03 -5.38
C ILE A 132 11.12 -6.69 -5.38
N LEU A 133 11.26 -7.82 -6.04
CA LEU A 133 12.50 -8.61 -6.05
C LEU A 133 13.67 -7.81 -6.66
N SER A 134 13.44 -7.10 -7.76
CA SER A 134 14.47 -6.29 -8.39
C SER A 134 15.01 -5.20 -7.44
N ASN A 135 14.13 -4.51 -6.71
CA ASN A 135 14.56 -3.49 -5.76
C ASN A 135 15.31 -4.08 -4.56
N ILE A 136 14.94 -5.28 -4.11
CA ILE A 136 15.63 -5.99 -3.03
C ILE A 136 17.04 -6.40 -3.46
N TYR A 137 17.18 -7.06 -4.61
CA TYR A 137 18.46 -7.53 -5.12
C TYR A 137 19.41 -6.38 -5.47
N GLN A 138 18.88 -5.22 -5.87
CA GLN A 138 19.67 -4.01 -6.12
C GLN A 138 20.02 -3.24 -4.84
N GLY A 139 19.53 -3.67 -3.67
CA GLY A 139 19.78 -2.96 -2.40
C GLY A 139 19.11 -1.60 -2.29
N ASN A 140 18.02 -1.36 -3.05
CA ASN A 140 17.34 -0.07 -3.09
C ASN A 140 16.51 0.21 -1.83
N LEU A 141 16.18 -0.81 -1.05
CA LEU A 141 15.33 -0.71 0.14
C LEU A 141 15.77 -1.67 1.26
N GLU A 142 15.44 -1.31 2.49
CA GLU A 142 15.59 -2.11 3.70
C GLU A 142 14.27 -2.76 4.13
N SER A 143 13.14 -2.18 3.70
CA SER A 143 11.80 -2.67 4.07
C SER A 143 10.84 -2.63 2.90
N VAL A 144 10.00 -3.66 2.80
CA VAL A 144 8.88 -3.76 1.87
C VAL A 144 7.59 -3.46 2.60
N PHE A 145 6.74 -2.60 2.02
CA PHE A 145 5.38 -2.34 2.48
C PHE A 145 4.41 -2.80 1.39
N LEU A 146 3.80 -3.96 1.59
CA LEU A 146 2.79 -4.50 0.68
C LEU A 146 1.39 -4.07 1.12
N VAL A 147 0.62 -3.50 0.22
CA VAL A 147 -0.81 -3.22 0.43
C VAL A 147 -1.62 -4.19 -0.43
N SER A 148 -1.91 -5.35 0.12
CA SER A 148 -2.74 -6.40 -0.49
C SER A 148 -3.13 -7.44 0.56
N GLY A 149 -4.30 -8.06 0.38
CA GLY A 149 -4.75 -9.23 1.15
C GLY A 149 -4.51 -10.57 0.42
N ASP A 150 -3.94 -10.54 -0.79
CA ASP A 150 -3.80 -11.71 -1.65
C ASP A 150 -2.66 -12.64 -1.19
N GLY A 151 -3.01 -13.90 -0.94
CA GLY A 151 -2.07 -14.94 -0.53
C GLY A 151 -1.01 -15.30 -1.56
N ASP A 152 -1.20 -14.96 -2.82
CA ASP A 152 -0.26 -15.27 -3.90
C ASP A 152 1.06 -14.49 -3.76
N TYR A 153 1.09 -13.44 -2.92
CA TYR A 153 2.32 -12.71 -2.56
C TYR A 153 3.13 -13.37 -1.44
N GLU A 154 2.63 -14.41 -0.77
CA GLU A 154 3.38 -15.07 0.31
C GLU A 154 4.80 -15.50 -0.11
N PRO A 155 5.01 -16.14 -1.28
CA PRO A 155 6.36 -16.55 -1.69
C PRO A 155 7.34 -15.39 -1.88
N VAL A 156 6.89 -14.25 -2.41
CA VAL A 156 7.75 -13.07 -2.55
C VAL A 156 8.09 -12.45 -1.20
N LEU A 157 7.16 -12.43 -0.24
CA LEU A 157 7.43 -11.93 1.11
C LEU A 157 8.39 -12.85 1.87
N ALA A 158 8.26 -14.18 1.70
CA ALA A 158 9.20 -15.13 2.27
C ALA A 158 10.63 -14.88 1.74
N GLU A 159 10.77 -14.59 0.44
CA GLU A 159 12.06 -14.24 -0.17
C GLU A 159 12.60 -12.90 0.37
N CYS A 160 11.73 -11.88 0.55
CA CYS A 160 12.13 -10.61 1.19
C CYS A 160 12.76 -10.85 2.56
N ARG A 161 12.12 -11.65 3.40
CA ARG A 161 12.61 -11.98 4.74
C ARG A 161 13.91 -12.79 4.68
N ARG A 162 14.02 -13.74 3.74
CA ARG A 162 15.25 -14.52 3.52
C ARG A 162 16.43 -13.60 3.15
N MET A 163 16.16 -12.49 2.46
CA MET A 163 17.14 -11.45 2.12
C MET A 163 17.39 -10.44 3.25
N GLY A 164 16.85 -10.70 4.45
CA GLY A 164 17.04 -9.83 5.61
C GLY A 164 16.25 -8.53 5.56
N LYS A 165 15.18 -8.45 4.75
CA LYS A 165 14.33 -7.28 4.64
C LYS A 165 13.16 -7.37 5.62
N GLN A 166 12.76 -6.23 6.20
CA GLN A 166 11.53 -6.15 6.98
C GLN A 166 10.32 -6.12 6.05
N VAL A 167 9.26 -6.81 6.45
CA VAL A 167 8.02 -6.94 5.67
C VAL A 167 6.84 -6.39 6.45
N TYR A 168 6.24 -5.34 5.90
CA TYR A 168 4.99 -4.76 6.36
C TYR A 168 3.87 -5.17 5.39
N VAL A 169 2.74 -5.60 5.93
CA VAL A 169 1.53 -5.91 5.15
C VAL A 169 0.38 -5.09 5.67
N ALA A 170 -0.25 -4.33 4.80
CA ALA A 170 -1.48 -3.61 5.08
C ALA A 170 -2.62 -4.19 4.22
N ALA A 171 -3.74 -4.54 4.83
CA ALA A 171 -4.86 -5.13 4.10
C ALA A 171 -6.20 -4.83 4.78
N PHE A 172 -7.26 -4.89 3.99
CA PHE A 172 -8.62 -4.98 4.54
C PHE A 172 -8.81 -6.31 5.26
N SER A 173 -9.63 -6.32 6.32
CA SER A 173 -10.00 -7.55 7.03
C SER A 173 -10.74 -8.53 6.13
N ASN A 174 -11.52 -8.01 5.16
CA ASN A 174 -12.23 -8.80 4.18
C ASN A 174 -11.28 -9.40 3.14
N GLY A 175 -11.21 -10.73 3.07
CA GLY A 175 -10.43 -11.47 2.07
C GLY A 175 -8.92 -11.46 2.31
N LEU A 176 -8.48 -11.14 3.51
CA LEU A 176 -7.09 -11.30 3.93
C LEU A 176 -6.73 -12.78 4.02
N SER A 177 -5.68 -13.18 3.31
CA SER A 177 -5.09 -14.50 3.43
C SER A 177 -4.38 -14.68 4.78
N PRO A 178 -4.75 -15.73 5.57
CA PRO A 178 -4.04 -16.02 6.82
C PRO A 178 -2.53 -16.26 6.62
N LYS A 179 -2.13 -16.86 5.50
CA LYS A 179 -0.72 -17.11 5.17
C LYS A 179 0.03 -15.78 5.00
N LEU A 180 -0.56 -14.83 4.28
CA LEU A 180 0.05 -13.52 4.06
C LEU A 180 0.24 -12.78 5.39
N ARG A 181 -0.77 -12.82 6.27
CA ARG A 181 -0.67 -12.21 7.61
C ARG A 181 0.47 -12.81 8.45
N LEU A 182 0.67 -14.14 8.36
CA LEU A 182 1.75 -14.83 9.08
C LEU A 182 3.14 -14.56 8.50
N SER A 183 3.22 -14.18 7.23
CA SER A 183 4.48 -13.84 6.54
C SER A 183 4.93 -12.41 6.78
N ALA A 184 4.11 -11.56 7.42
CA ALA A 184 4.46 -10.18 7.75
C ALA A 184 5.20 -10.09 9.10
N ASP A 185 6.24 -9.26 9.17
CA ASP A 185 6.83 -8.83 10.44
C ASP A 185 5.91 -7.84 11.15
N HIS A 186 5.20 -7.01 10.37
CA HIS A 186 4.21 -6.04 10.85
C HIS A 186 2.94 -6.12 10.00
N PHE A 187 1.80 -6.39 10.62
CA PHE A 187 0.50 -6.39 9.98
C PHE A 187 -0.32 -5.17 10.39
N ILE A 188 -0.97 -4.53 9.42
CA ILE A 188 -1.77 -3.33 9.59
C ILE A 188 -3.15 -3.57 9.00
N ASP A 189 -4.18 -3.54 9.86
CA ASP A 189 -5.57 -3.50 9.42
C ASP A 189 -5.91 -2.09 8.98
N ILE A 190 -6.37 -1.94 7.74
CA ILE A 190 -6.68 -0.64 7.15
C ILE A 190 -8.17 -0.31 7.12
N ASP A 191 -9.05 -1.17 7.63
CA ASP A 191 -10.50 -0.95 7.62
C ASP A 191 -10.89 0.43 8.15
N GLY A 192 -10.37 0.78 9.32
CA GLY A 192 -10.70 2.05 9.99
C GLY A 192 -10.21 3.30 9.25
N GLN A 193 -9.28 3.15 8.30
CA GLN A 193 -8.83 4.27 7.46
C GLN A 193 -9.82 4.54 6.32
N PHE A 194 -10.55 3.53 5.87
CA PHE A 194 -11.46 3.61 4.73
C PHE A 194 -12.93 3.68 5.14
N PHE A 195 -13.29 3.11 6.29
CA PHE A 195 -14.67 2.98 6.72
C PHE A 195 -14.89 3.56 8.11
N GLN A 196 -16.08 4.09 8.31
CA GLN A 196 -16.55 4.54 9.62
C GLN A 196 -16.66 3.33 10.57
N SER A 197 -16.38 3.57 11.85
CA SER A 197 -16.63 2.57 12.87
C SER A 197 -18.12 2.20 12.87
N PRO A 198 -18.47 0.90 13.06
CA PRO A 198 -19.87 0.53 13.25
C PRO A 198 -20.46 1.36 14.39
N PRO A 199 -21.75 1.75 14.31
CA PRO A 199 -22.40 2.44 15.42
C PRO A 199 -22.28 1.56 16.67
N THR A 200 -21.83 2.16 17.76
CA THR A 200 -21.79 1.47 19.06
C THR A 200 -23.22 1.06 19.39
N PRO A 201 -23.49 -0.22 19.70
CA PRO A 201 -24.82 -0.60 20.18
C PRO A 201 -25.17 0.30 21.36
N SER A 202 -26.31 1.01 21.28
CA SER A 202 -26.83 1.73 22.44
C SER A 202 -27.00 0.71 23.56
N ALA A 203 -26.34 0.94 24.69
CA ALA A 203 -26.52 0.11 25.87
C ALA A 203 -28.02 0.02 26.23
N PRO A 204 -28.51 -1.17 26.60
CA PRO A 204 -29.91 -1.40 26.92
C PRO A 204 -30.39 -0.60 28.15
#